data_62d77f30ac57f4010e2eb9b9478a5c4b
#
_entry.id   62d77f30ac57f4010e2eb9b9478a5c4b
#
_cell.length_a   1.000
_cell.length_b   1.000
_cell.length_c   1.000
_cell.angle_alpha   90.00
_cell.angle_beta   90.00
_cell.angle_gamma   90.00
#
_symmetry.space_group_name_H-M   'P 1'
#
loop_
_entity.id
_entity.type
_entity.pdbx_description
1 polymer ?
#
loop_
_entity_poly.entity_id
_entity_poly.type
_entity_poly.pdbx_seq_one_letter_code
_entity_poly.pdbx_strand_id
1 'polypeptide(L)'
;WDPTIKLQRYNVRSNVDLKLSPTTQLRFNIGGYLQDRNSTTKDISQIFQKAFVAVPHAFPAQYSSGQIPTTEEPNVWAWATQSGYKRRSDSKIETLFSVEQDLKFLLPGLKVKGTFSFDRFSSGTVSRGKTPDYYVPATGRDDEGNLIIASKSNGTNFLDYSKSGDYGNKSVYMEATLSYDRTFAEKHSVAAMLLFNRRNY
;
A
#
# COMPACT_ATOMS: atom_id res chain seq x y z
N TRP A 1 -11.57 14.51 -13.16
CA TRP A 1 -10.94 13.47 -12.33
C TRP A 1 -11.10 12.09 -12.96
N ASP A 2 -10.21 11.14 -12.64
CA ASP A 2 -10.25 9.79 -13.20
C ASP A 2 -10.84 8.83 -12.15
N PRO A 3 -12.07 8.31 -12.34
CA PRO A 3 -12.70 7.36 -11.42
C PRO A 3 -12.15 5.94 -11.58
N THR A 4 -11.23 5.72 -12.50
CA THR A 4 -10.73 4.38 -12.83
C THR A 4 -10.05 3.72 -11.63
N ILE A 5 -10.50 2.53 -11.28
CA ILE A 5 -9.82 1.68 -10.29
C ILE A 5 -8.49 1.24 -10.88
N LYS A 6 -7.39 1.62 -10.23
CA LYS A 6 -6.04 1.36 -10.72
C LYS A 6 -5.11 0.99 -9.58
N LEU A 7 -4.27 -0.01 -9.81
CA LEU A 7 -3.18 -0.38 -8.92
C LEU A 7 -1.89 -0.35 -9.71
N GLN A 8 -0.91 0.40 -9.23
CA GLN A 8 0.46 0.40 -9.75
C GLN A 8 1.40 0.06 -8.60
N ARG A 9 2.30 -0.88 -8.85
CA ARG A 9 3.31 -1.28 -7.86
C ARG A 9 4.65 -1.45 -8.54
N TYR A 10 5.65 -0.78 -7.99
CA TYR A 10 7.05 -0.86 -8.39
C TYR A 10 7.84 -1.52 -7.28
N ASN A 11 8.55 -2.60 -7.60
CA ASN A 11 9.39 -3.31 -6.65
C ASN A 11 10.84 -3.14 -7.08
N VAL A 12 11.71 -2.89 -6.11
CA VAL A 12 13.15 -2.82 -6.31
C VAL A 12 13.82 -3.77 -5.34
N ARG A 13 14.81 -4.50 -5.81
CA ARG A 13 15.71 -5.31 -4.97
C ARG A 13 17.10 -5.31 -5.57
N SER A 14 18.10 -5.06 -4.72
CA SER A 14 19.51 -5.15 -5.08
C SER A 14 20.26 -5.81 -3.93
N ASN A 15 21.12 -6.76 -4.25
CA ASN A 15 22.01 -7.42 -3.30
C ASN A 15 23.43 -7.30 -3.85
N VAL A 16 24.34 -6.81 -3.03
CA VAL A 16 25.74 -6.60 -3.40
C VAL A 16 26.62 -7.23 -2.33
N ASP A 17 27.45 -8.18 -2.72
CA ASP A 17 28.48 -8.78 -1.89
C ASP A 17 29.86 -8.34 -2.43
N LEU A 18 30.63 -7.68 -1.60
CA LEU A 18 31.95 -7.14 -1.93
C LEU A 18 33.04 -7.78 -1.06
N LYS A 19 34.04 -8.34 -1.67
CA LYS A 19 35.27 -8.78 -0.99
C LYS A 19 36.29 -7.61 -1.05
N LEU A 20 36.38 -6.85 0.05
CA LEU A 20 37.33 -5.73 0.14
C LEU A 20 38.77 -6.20 0.29
N SER A 21 38.94 -7.35 0.95
CA SER A 21 40.24 -8.00 1.14
C SER A 21 40.05 -9.53 1.28
N PRO A 22 41.12 -10.34 1.33
CA PRO A 22 41.00 -11.75 1.62
C PRO A 22 40.37 -12.09 2.97
N THR A 23 40.25 -11.12 3.87
CA THR A 23 39.73 -11.27 5.24
C THR A 23 38.48 -10.40 5.50
N THR A 24 38.10 -9.51 4.58
CA THR A 24 36.98 -8.58 4.80
C THR A 24 35.93 -8.71 3.73
N GLN A 25 34.70 -8.98 4.13
CA GLN A 25 33.53 -9.04 3.26
C GLN A 25 32.47 -8.04 3.69
N LEU A 26 31.93 -7.30 2.73
CA LEU A 26 30.77 -6.44 2.90
C LEU A 26 29.57 -7.08 2.19
N ARG A 27 28.40 -6.95 2.80
CA ARG A 27 27.12 -7.30 2.17
C ARG A 27 26.19 -6.12 2.33
N PHE A 28 25.59 -5.71 1.23
CA PHE A 28 24.57 -4.67 1.19
C PHE A 28 23.36 -5.17 0.44
N ASN A 29 22.23 -5.21 1.12
CA ASN A 29 20.95 -5.56 0.53
C ASN A 29 20.01 -4.37 0.68
N ILE A 30 19.35 -3.99 -0.39
CA ILE A 30 18.27 -3.02 -0.40
C ILE A 30 17.07 -3.61 -1.14
N GLY A 31 15.90 -3.47 -0.57
CA GLY A 31 14.65 -3.90 -1.17
C GLY A 31 13.53 -2.94 -0.81
N GLY A 32 12.44 -3.02 -1.56
CA GLY A 32 11.27 -2.22 -1.24
C GLY A 32 10.27 -2.15 -2.37
N TYR A 33 9.21 -1.40 -2.11
CA TYR A 33 8.19 -1.12 -3.11
C TYR A 33 7.56 0.25 -2.91
N LEU A 34 7.04 0.77 -4.00
CA LEU A 34 6.10 1.88 -4.06
C LEU A 34 4.81 1.35 -4.66
N GLN A 35 3.68 1.61 -4.03
CA GLN A 35 2.37 1.16 -4.49
C GLN A 35 1.38 2.31 -4.42
N ASP A 36 0.80 2.64 -5.57
CA ASP A 36 -0.30 3.58 -5.70
C ASP A 36 -1.58 2.84 -6.06
N ARG A 37 -2.63 3.06 -5.29
CA ARG A 37 -3.97 2.53 -5.55
C ARG A 37 -4.94 3.70 -5.71
N ASN A 38 -5.63 3.73 -6.85
CA ASN A 38 -6.78 4.60 -7.06
C ASN A 38 -8.06 3.77 -6.96
N SER A 39 -9.06 4.26 -6.26
CA SER A 39 -10.35 3.60 -6.05
C SER A 39 -11.46 4.63 -5.90
N THR A 40 -12.70 4.19 -5.92
CA THR A 40 -13.87 5.01 -5.58
C THR A 40 -13.84 5.42 -4.11
N THR A 41 -14.55 6.47 -3.75
CA THR A 41 -14.72 6.87 -2.33
C THR A 41 -15.59 5.89 -1.56
N LYS A 42 -16.53 5.23 -2.23
CA LYS A 42 -17.37 4.19 -1.65
C LYS A 42 -16.60 2.86 -1.58
N ASP A 43 -16.93 2.06 -0.58
CA ASP A 43 -16.32 0.75 -0.43
C ASP A 43 -16.76 -0.17 -1.57
N ILE A 44 -15.78 -0.89 -2.15
CA ILE A 44 -16.01 -1.77 -3.30
C ILE A 44 -16.97 -2.91 -2.92
N SER A 45 -16.87 -3.45 -1.69
CA SER A 45 -17.76 -4.51 -1.22
C SER A 45 -19.20 -4.01 -1.14
N GLN A 46 -19.43 -2.77 -0.69
CA GLN A 46 -20.75 -2.16 -0.66
C GLN A 46 -21.31 -1.94 -2.07
N ILE A 47 -20.45 -1.50 -3.01
CA ILE A 47 -20.85 -1.34 -4.42
C ILE A 47 -21.32 -2.69 -4.98
N PHE A 48 -20.54 -3.76 -4.77
CA PHE A 48 -20.92 -5.11 -5.23
C PHE A 48 -22.20 -5.60 -4.55
N GLN A 49 -22.31 -5.48 -3.23
CA GLN A 49 -23.54 -5.89 -2.51
C GLN A 49 -24.78 -5.21 -3.09
N LYS A 50 -24.71 -3.90 -3.30
CA LYS A 50 -25.85 -3.15 -3.84
C LYS A 50 -26.10 -3.47 -5.31
N ALA A 51 -25.07 -3.77 -6.09
CA ALA A 51 -25.23 -4.21 -7.48
C ALA A 51 -25.95 -5.55 -7.59
N PHE A 52 -25.69 -6.50 -6.69
CA PHE A 52 -26.36 -7.81 -6.69
C PHE A 52 -27.83 -7.75 -6.31
N VAL A 53 -28.23 -6.80 -5.47
CA VAL A 53 -29.64 -6.64 -5.07
C VAL A 53 -30.38 -5.58 -5.87
N ALA A 54 -29.69 -4.85 -6.76
CA ALA A 54 -30.30 -3.83 -7.59
C ALA A 54 -31.31 -4.46 -8.56
N VAL A 55 -32.50 -3.87 -8.60
CA VAL A 55 -33.58 -4.30 -9.51
C VAL A 55 -33.35 -3.65 -10.88
N PRO A 56 -33.05 -4.39 -11.95
CA PRO A 56 -32.59 -3.83 -13.23
C PRO A 56 -33.57 -2.88 -13.91
N HIS A 57 -34.86 -2.99 -13.61
CA HIS A 57 -35.91 -2.17 -14.21
C HIS A 57 -36.39 -1.02 -13.31
N ALA A 58 -35.79 -0.84 -12.12
CA ALA A 58 -36.24 0.22 -11.19
C ALA A 58 -35.97 1.63 -11.73
N PHE A 59 -34.79 1.84 -12.30
CA PHE A 59 -34.39 3.10 -12.94
C PHE A 59 -33.07 2.90 -13.73
N PRO A 60 -32.81 3.75 -14.74
CA PRO A 60 -31.55 3.71 -15.47
C PRO A 60 -30.39 4.23 -14.61
N ALA A 61 -29.14 3.89 -14.97
CA ALA A 61 -27.96 4.44 -14.33
C ALA A 61 -27.92 5.98 -14.39
N GLN A 62 -28.27 6.52 -15.56
CA GLN A 62 -28.38 7.97 -15.81
C GLN A 62 -29.38 8.18 -16.94
N TYR A 63 -30.16 9.27 -16.91
CA TYR A 63 -30.98 9.70 -18.00
C TYR A 63 -30.16 10.38 -19.09
N SER A 64 -30.68 10.41 -20.33
CA SER A 64 -30.02 11.11 -21.45
C SER A 64 -29.84 12.60 -21.20
N SER A 65 -30.69 13.19 -20.37
CA SER A 65 -30.62 14.57 -19.88
C SER A 65 -29.58 14.81 -18.79
N GLY A 66 -28.84 13.77 -18.35
CA GLY A 66 -27.76 13.85 -17.36
C GLY A 66 -28.21 13.67 -15.91
N GLN A 67 -29.50 13.63 -15.59
CA GLN A 67 -29.97 13.41 -14.23
C GLN A 67 -29.71 11.96 -13.78
N ILE A 68 -29.39 11.84 -12.49
CA ILE A 68 -29.07 10.55 -11.84
C ILE A 68 -30.25 10.15 -10.94
N PRO A 69 -31.08 9.18 -11.36
CA PRO A 69 -32.18 8.73 -10.54
C PRO A 69 -31.72 7.86 -9.36
N THR A 70 -32.47 7.94 -8.25
CA THR A 70 -32.29 7.08 -7.08
C THR A 70 -33.61 6.94 -6.32
N THR A 71 -33.77 5.80 -5.64
CA THR A 71 -34.86 5.54 -4.70
C THR A 71 -34.32 5.46 -3.27
N GLU A 72 -34.89 4.65 -2.40
CA GLU A 72 -34.26 4.25 -1.15
C GLU A 72 -33.01 3.37 -1.41
N GLU A 73 -32.98 2.65 -2.52
CA GLU A 73 -31.78 1.96 -2.98
C GLU A 73 -30.88 2.91 -3.75
N PRO A 74 -29.54 2.83 -3.51
CA PRO A 74 -28.59 3.75 -4.12
C PRO A 74 -28.40 3.45 -5.60
N ASN A 75 -28.13 4.51 -6.37
CA ASN A 75 -27.64 4.36 -7.73
C ASN A 75 -26.18 3.88 -7.72
N VAL A 76 -25.98 2.60 -7.95
CA VAL A 76 -24.67 1.94 -7.86
C VAL A 76 -23.68 2.48 -8.89
N TRP A 77 -24.16 2.83 -10.09
CA TRP A 77 -23.34 3.48 -11.10
C TRP A 77 -22.79 4.83 -10.62
N ALA A 78 -23.64 5.64 -9.99
CA ALA A 78 -23.22 6.91 -9.44
C ALA A 78 -22.21 6.75 -8.27
N TRP A 79 -22.39 5.74 -7.44
CA TRP A 79 -21.41 5.39 -6.40
C TRP A 79 -20.05 5.04 -6.99
N ALA A 80 -20.03 4.28 -8.07
CA ALA A 80 -18.80 3.85 -8.72
C ALA A 80 -18.09 4.97 -9.50
N THR A 81 -18.88 5.89 -10.14
CA THR A 81 -18.33 6.81 -11.13
C THR A 81 -18.45 8.28 -10.77
N GLN A 82 -19.40 8.69 -9.90
CA GLN A 82 -19.73 10.09 -9.62
C GLN A 82 -19.39 10.53 -8.19
N SER A 83 -18.97 9.62 -7.31
CA SER A 83 -18.72 9.92 -5.89
C SER A 83 -17.30 10.45 -5.59
N GLY A 84 -16.45 10.66 -6.61
CA GLY A 84 -15.07 11.07 -6.44
C GLY A 84 -14.09 9.87 -6.40
N TYR A 85 -12.91 10.09 -5.84
CA TYR A 85 -11.86 9.08 -5.81
C TYR A 85 -11.09 9.07 -4.49
N LYS A 86 -10.49 7.93 -4.20
CA LYS A 86 -9.58 7.71 -3.07
C LYS A 86 -8.25 7.20 -3.61
N ARG A 87 -7.17 7.93 -3.32
CA ARG A 87 -5.81 7.55 -3.67
C ARG A 87 -5.05 7.15 -2.42
N ARG A 88 -4.56 5.93 -2.39
CA ARG A 88 -3.70 5.40 -1.34
C ARG A 88 -2.31 5.14 -1.90
N SER A 89 -1.30 5.68 -1.21
CA SER A 89 0.11 5.45 -1.52
C SER A 89 0.77 4.71 -0.36
N ASP A 90 1.35 3.55 -0.65
CA ASP A 90 2.11 2.74 0.29
C ASP A 90 3.56 2.65 -0.19
N SER A 91 4.51 2.83 0.72
CA SER A 91 5.93 2.64 0.44
C SER A 91 6.60 1.80 1.52
N LYS A 92 7.50 0.92 1.11
CA LYS A 92 8.35 0.13 2.00
C LYS A 92 9.78 0.16 1.51
N ILE A 93 10.71 0.40 2.42
CA ILE A 93 12.14 0.28 2.18
C ILE A 93 12.70 -0.65 3.26
N GLU A 94 13.49 -1.61 2.86
CA GLU A 94 14.20 -2.56 3.70
C GLU A 94 15.67 -2.52 3.31
N THR A 95 16.55 -2.31 4.28
CA THR A 95 17.98 -2.28 4.05
C THR A 95 18.69 -3.18 5.04
N LEU A 96 19.74 -3.86 4.58
CA LEU A 96 20.64 -4.60 5.43
C LEU A 96 22.05 -4.33 4.96
N PHE A 97 22.88 -3.92 5.88
CA PHE A 97 24.31 -3.78 5.71
C PHE A 97 25.05 -4.69 6.70
N SER A 98 25.98 -5.49 6.25
CA SER A 98 26.83 -6.29 7.14
C SER A 98 28.28 -6.27 6.70
N VAL A 99 29.16 -6.28 7.70
CA VAL A 99 30.60 -6.39 7.56
C VAL A 99 31.04 -7.64 8.30
N GLU A 100 31.75 -8.51 7.62
CA GLU A 100 32.41 -9.67 8.23
C GLU A 100 33.91 -9.52 8.06
N GLN A 101 34.64 -9.68 9.18
CA GLN A 101 36.08 -9.63 9.23
C GLN A 101 36.61 -10.94 9.81
N ASP A 102 37.44 -11.64 9.04
CA ASP A 102 38.24 -12.78 9.53
C ASP A 102 39.44 -12.22 10.29
N LEU A 103 39.54 -12.58 11.56
CA LEU A 103 40.59 -12.15 12.48
C LEU A 103 41.69 -13.23 12.64
N LYS A 104 41.94 -14.03 11.60
CA LYS A 104 42.94 -15.10 11.61
C LYS A 104 44.36 -14.59 11.93
N PHE A 105 44.64 -13.31 11.71
CA PHE A 105 45.89 -12.67 12.07
C PHE A 105 46.05 -12.56 13.61
N LEU A 106 44.94 -12.51 14.37
CA LEU A 106 44.91 -12.45 15.81
C LEU A 106 44.79 -13.87 16.39
N LEU A 107 43.80 -14.61 15.89
CA LEU A 107 43.54 -16.00 16.32
C LEU A 107 42.91 -16.79 15.16
N PRO A 108 43.56 -17.88 14.70
CA PRO A 108 43.00 -18.74 13.66
C PRO A 108 41.61 -19.27 14.04
N GLY A 109 40.62 -19.05 13.16
CA GLY A 109 39.23 -19.45 13.40
C GLY A 109 38.34 -18.38 14.04
N LEU A 110 38.90 -17.21 14.37
CA LEU A 110 38.15 -16.10 14.94
C LEU A 110 37.61 -15.21 13.84
N LYS A 111 36.30 -14.85 13.93
CA LYS A 111 35.62 -13.92 13.03
C LYS A 111 34.74 -12.96 13.81
N VAL A 112 34.63 -11.75 13.34
CA VAL A 112 33.66 -10.75 13.82
C VAL A 112 32.75 -10.34 12.69
N LYS A 113 31.46 -10.17 13.00
CA LYS A 113 30.44 -9.70 12.05
C LYS A 113 29.61 -8.62 12.71
N GLY A 114 29.47 -7.51 12.02
CA GLY A 114 28.51 -6.44 12.34
C GLY A 114 27.40 -6.43 11.33
N THR A 115 26.15 -6.30 11.79
CA THR A 115 24.97 -6.17 10.92
C THR A 115 24.16 -4.97 11.37
N PHE A 116 23.72 -4.17 10.40
CA PHE A 116 22.81 -3.06 10.56
C PHE A 116 21.65 -3.20 9.58
N SER A 117 20.42 -3.09 10.05
CA SER A 117 19.22 -3.07 9.22
C SER A 117 18.37 -1.84 9.55
N PHE A 118 17.85 -1.22 8.52
CA PHE A 118 16.90 -0.13 8.62
C PHE A 118 15.72 -0.43 7.72
N ASP A 119 14.53 -0.52 8.32
CA ASP A 119 13.29 -0.75 7.60
C ASP A 119 12.34 0.41 7.87
N ARG A 120 11.67 0.86 6.83
CA ARG A 120 10.63 1.89 6.92
C ARG A 120 9.44 1.51 6.07
N PHE A 121 8.25 1.60 6.66
CA PHE A 121 6.97 1.56 5.98
C PHE A 121 6.26 2.90 6.14
N SER A 122 5.60 3.37 5.10
CA SER A 122 4.76 4.56 5.12
C SER A 122 3.51 4.31 4.27
N SER A 123 2.37 4.72 4.79
CA SER A 123 1.07 4.63 4.10
C SER A 123 0.32 5.94 4.31
N GLY A 124 -0.35 6.42 3.27
CA GLY A 124 -1.20 7.60 3.33
C GLY A 124 -2.35 7.50 2.33
N THR A 125 -3.50 8.06 2.72
CA THR A 125 -4.69 8.05 1.87
C THR A 125 -5.23 9.47 1.72
N VAL A 126 -5.41 9.90 0.48
CA VAL A 126 -6.10 11.13 0.11
C VAL A 126 -7.44 10.75 -0.52
N SER A 127 -8.52 11.30 0.00
CA SER A 127 -9.87 11.15 -0.56
C SER A 127 -10.38 12.48 -1.06
N ARG A 128 -10.95 12.46 -2.26
CA ARG A 128 -11.65 13.57 -2.90
C ARG A 128 -13.07 13.14 -3.16
N GLY A 129 -13.98 13.47 -2.23
CA GLY A 129 -15.37 13.05 -2.26
C GLY A 129 -16.27 14.06 -2.96
N LYS A 130 -17.31 13.57 -3.62
CA LYS A 130 -18.40 14.36 -4.19
C LYS A 130 -19.71 13.62 -3.99
N THR A 131 -20.76 14.33 -3.68
CA THR A 131 -22.13 13.82 -3.74
C THR A 131 -22.77 14.37 -5.00
N PRO A 132 -23.22 13.53 -5.94
CA PRO A 132 -23.96 14.02 -7.11
C PRO A 132 -25.37 14.48 -6.74
N ASP A 133 -25.98 15.31 -7.60
CA ASP A 133 -27.41 15.60 -7.50
C ASP A 133 -28.20 14.33 -7.82
N TYR A 134 -29.17 14.02 -6.97
CA TYR A 134 -30.05 12.88 -7.16
C TYR A 134 -31.49 13.33 -7.44
N TYR A 135 -32.16 12.53 -8.24
CA TYR A 135 -33.51 12.77 -8.71
C TYR A 135 -34.40 11.57 -8.40
N VAL A 136 -35.71 11.82 -8.27
CA VAL A 136 -36.71 10.76 -8.21
C VAL A 136 -36.79 10.12 -9.60
N PRO A 137 -36.99 8.78 -9.73
CA PRO A 137 -37.24 8.17 -11.02
C PRO A 137 -38.43 8.87 -11.75
N ALA A 138 -38.29 9.03 -13.07
CA ALA A 138 -39.31 9.69 -13.87
C ALA A 138 -40.67 9.03 -13.72
N THR A 139 -41.69 9.82 -13.51
CA THR A 139 -43.08 9.37 -13.32
C THR A 139 -43.89 9.33 -14.61
N GLY A 140 -43.39 9.96 -15.67
CA GLY A 140 -44.05 10.01 -16.96
C GLY A 140 -43.35 10.94 -17.92
N ARG A 141 -44.08 11.38 -18.94
CA ARG A 141 -43.65 12.40 -19.89
C ARG A 141 -44.69 13.54 -19.94
N ASP A 142 -44.19 14.73 -20.18
CA ASP A 142 -45.05 15.88 -20.45
C ASP A 142 -45.62 15.85 -21.90
N ASP A 143 -46.43 16.83 -22.24
CA ASP A 143 -47.05 16.94 -23.56
C ASP A 143 -46.05 17.18 -24.70
N GLU A 144 -44.83 17.66 -24.36
CA GLU A 144 -43.71 17.84 -25.28
C GLU A 144 -42.82 16.59 -25.38
N GLY A 145 -43.11 15.52 -24.59
CA GLY A 145 -42.37 14.28 -24.58
C GLY A 145 -41.15 14.23 -23.67
N ASN A 146 -40.88 15.28 -22.87
CA ASN A 146 -39.80 15.31 -21.90
C ASN A 146 -40.14 14.50 -20.66
N LEU A 147 -39.14 13.92 -20.01
CA LEU A 147 -39.32 13.18 -18.76
C LEU A 147 -39.70 14.14 -17.60
N ILE A 148 -40.73 13.77 -16.87
CA ILE A 148 -41.12 14.46 -15.63
C ILE A 148 -40.27 13.93 -14.50
N ILE A 149 -39.24 14.70 -14.09
CA ILE A 149 -38.24 14.32 -13.12
C ILE A 149 -38.19 15.36 -12.01
N ALA A 150 -38.37 14.93 -10.76
CA ALA A 150 -38.25 15.76 -9.56
C ALA A 150 -36.90 15.64 -8.90
N SER A 151 -36.36 16.75 -8.36
CA SER A 151 -35.14 16.70 -7.54
C SER A 151 -35.44 15.95 -6.23
N LYS A 152 -34.55 15.02 -5.85
CA LYS A 152 -34.61 14.29 -4.58
C LYS A 152 -33.64 14.91 -3.57
N SER A 153 -32.40 15.18 -3.98
CA SER A 153 -31.40 15.79 -3.13
C SER A 153 -30.35 16.53 -3.96
N ASN A 154 -29.92 17.67 -3.45
CA ASN A 154 -28.83 18.41 -4.05
C ASN A 154 -27.49 17.81 -3.59
N GLY A 155 -26.55 17.72 -4.50
CA GLY A 155 -25.19 17.29 -4.26
C GLY A 155 -24.25 18.44 -3.95
N THR A 156 -22.96 18.19 -4.15
CA THR A 156 -21.89 19.19 -4.01
C THR A 156 -21.29 19.50 -5.38
N ASN A 157 -20.99 20.78 -5.64
CA ASN A 157 -20.37 21.20 -6.90
C ASN A 157 -18.85 21.08 -6.90
N PHE A 158 -18.26 20.62 -5.80
CA PHE A 158 -16.81 20.49 -5.60
C PHE A 158 -16.45 19.13 -5.02
N LEU A 159 -15.18 18.76 -5.15
CA LEU A 159 -14.60 17.58 -4.51
C LEU A 159 -14.06 17.97 -3.13
N ASP A 160 -14.67 17.45 -2.08
CA ASP A 160 -14.12 17.57 -0.72
C ASP A 160 -12.74 16.96 -0.62
N TYR A 161 -11.95 17.50 0.29
CA TYR A 161 -10.63 16.96 0.61
C TYR A 161 -10.62 16.33 2.00
N SER A 162 -10.19 15.09 2.05
CA SER A 162 -9.94 14.38 3.30
C SER A 162 -8.62 13.62 3.19
N LYS A 163 -7.80 13.71 4.23
CA LYS A 163 -6.57 12.95 4.37
C LYS A 163 -6.69 12.04 5.58
N SER A 164 -6.36 10.76 5.41
CA SER A 164 -6.49 9.77 6.47
C SER A 164 -5.44 8.67 6.33
N GLY A 165 -5.26 7.89 7.39
CA GLY A 165 -4.39 6.73 7.37
C GLY A 165 -2.92 7.06 7.16
N ASP A 166 -2.47 8.27 7.56
CA ASP A 166 -1.05 8.57 7.65
C ASP A 166 -0.45 7.69 8.75
N TYR A 167 0.09 6.57 8.32
CA TYR A 167 0.73 5.60 9.18
C TYR A 167 2.14 5.35 8.68
N GLY A 168 3.08 5.34 9.59
CA GLY A 168 4.46 4.99 9.29
C GLY A 168 5.10 4.31 10.49
N ASN A 169 5.90 3.30 10.21
CA ASN A 169 6.78 2.72 11.20
C ASN A 169 8.20 2.67 10.66
N LYS A 170 9.14 2.64 11.57
CA LYS A 170 10.54 2.36 11.27
C LYS A 170 11.06 1.31 12.24
N SER A 171 11.95 0.46 11.78
CA SER A 171 12.69 -0.46 12.61
C SER A 171 14.17 -0.31 12.34
N VAL A 172 14.94 -0.22 13.39
CA VAL A 172 16.41 -0.20 13.33
C VAL A 172 16.90 -1.43 14.09
N TYR A 173 17.67 -2.27 13.43
CA TYR A 173 18.29 -3.44 14.00
C TYR A 173 19.83 -3.35 13.91
N MET A 174 20.49 -3.65 15.01
CA MET A 174 21.94 -3.74 15.09
C MET A 174 22.31 -5.07 15.73
N GLU A 175 23.33 -5.72 15.19
CA GLU A 175 23.87 -6.97 15.69
C GLU A 175 25.38 -6.96 15.58
N ALA A 176 26.03 -7.47 16.61
CA ALA A 176 27.46 -7.80 16.60
C ALA A 176 27.64 -9.24 17.01
N THR A 177 28.34 -10.00 16.20
CA THR A 177 28.63 -11.42 16.45
C THR A 177 30.13 -11.65 16.45
N LEU A 178 30.64 -12.28 17.48
CA LEU A 178 31.98 -12.80 17.54
C LEU A 178 31.91 -14.33 17.51
N SER A 179 32.50 -14.95 16.51
CA SER A 179 32.48 -16.41 16.33
C SER A 179 33.89 -16.96 16.30
N TYR A 180 34.05 -18.10 16.93
CA TYR A 180 35.29 -18.87 16.92
C TYR A 180 34.99 -20.30 16.50
N ASP A 181 35.70 -20.81 15.51
CA ASP A 181 35.57 -22.17 15.02
C ASP A 181 36.97 -22.71 14.64
N ARG A 182 37.39 -23.73 15.32
CA ARG A 182 38.70 -24.35 15.07
C ARG A 182 38.73 -25.83 15.40
N THR A 183 39.34 -26.60 14.51
CA THR A 183 39.67 -28.00 14.75
C THR A 183 41.13 -28.15 15.19
N PHE A 184 41.36 -28.79 16.31
CA PHE A 184 42.65 -29.07 16.90
C PHE A 184 43.04 -30.51 16.64
N ALA A 185 44.30 -30.74 16.26
CA ALA A 185 44.88 -32.06 16.03
C ALA A 185 44.02 -32.95 15.09
N GLU A 186 43.26 -32.33 14.17
CA GLU A 186 42.34 -33.00 13.22
C GLU A 186 41.26 -33.89 13.87
N LYS A 187 41.09 -33.81 15.20
CA LYS A 187 40.18 -34.67 15.97
C LYS A 187 39.19 -33.90 16.84
N HIS A 188 39.56 -32.73 17.32
CA HIS A 188 38.75 -31.97 18.28
C HIS A 188 38.29 -30.67 17.66
N SER A 189 36.99 -30.54 17.36
CA SER A 189 36.39 -29.33 16.85
C SER A 189 35.76 -28.55 17.99
N VAL A 190 36.11 -27.26 18.11
CA VAL A 190 35.57 -26.34 19.11
C VAL A 190 34.95 -25.17 18.38
N ALA A 191 33.67 -24.92 18.63
CA ALA A 191 32.94 -23.77 18.13
C ALA A 191 32.33 -23.00 19.30
N ALA A 192 32.44 -21.65 19.24
CA ALA A 192 31.85 -20.75 20.21
C ALA A 192 31.32 -19.48 19.50
N MET A 193 30.25 -18.93 20.01
CA MET A 193 29.68 -17.71 19.49
C MET A 193 29.19 -16.80 20.61
N LEU A 194 29.54 -15.54 20.52
CA LEU A 194 28.98 -14.45 21.32
C LEU A 194 28.18 -13.51 20.41
N LEU A 195 26.94 -13.24 20.76
CA LEU A 195 26.04 -12.40 19.99
C LEU A 195 25.43 -11.31 20.87
N PHE A 196 25.47 -10.08 20.38
CA PHE A 196 24.75 -8.93 20.92
C PHE A 196 23.84 -8.35 19.86
N ASN A 197 22.57 -8.13 20.18
CA ASN A 197 21.66 -7.43 19.27
C ASN A 197 20.80 -6.39 20.00
N ARG A 198 20.33 -5.42 19.22
CA ARG A 198 19.38 -4.40 19.65
C ARG A 198 18.43 -4.07 18.52
N ARG A 199 17.13 -4.00 18.83
CA ARG A 199 16.09 -3.54 17.90
C ARG A 199 15.29 -2.39 18.52
N ASN A 200 15.08 -1.34 17.73
CA ASN A 200 14.23 -0.20 18.06
C ASN A 200 13.12 -0.10 17.00
N TYR A 201 11.91 0.26 17.45
CA TYR A 201 10.73 0.51 16.61
C TYR A 201 10.34 1.98 16.67
#